data_3b5dde9e0cfd1da5edc33b35d8979d7d
#
_entry.id   3b5dde9e0cfd1da5edc33b35d8979d7d
#
_cell.length_a   1.000
_cell.length_b   1.000
_cell.length_c   1.000
_cell.angle_alpha   90.00
_cell.angle_beta   90.00
_cell.angle_gamma   90.00
#
_symmetry.space_group_name_H-M   'P 1'
#
loop_
_entity.id
_entity.type
_entity.pdbx_description
1 polymer ?
#
loop_
_entity_poly.entity_id
_entity_poly.type
_entity_poly.pdbx_seq_one_letter_code
_entity_poly.pdbx_strand_id
1 'polypeptide(L)'
;MLFRSGIIAASDGIMVARGDMGVELPEEEVPILQKMIIGKVYEAGKQVITATQMLDSMMKNPRPTRAEVADVANAIYDGTSAIMLSGETAAGKYPVESVQTMVRIANRTEADIDYEKRFYHRGRHEKPDVTEAVCHATCTTAYDLNASAIVAVTKSGRTARMISRYRPACPVLGGTTSKRVWRQMAMSWGVCPILLDEKTDVFALFDHAVDKGKSSGLLKSGDLAVITSGVPIGISGTTNMLKVVNVE
;
A
#
# COMPACT_ATOMS: atom_id res chain seq x y z
N MET A 1 10.95 -24.49 4.29
CA MET A 1 9.70 -23.82 3.84
C MET A 1 8.77 -23.39 4.98
N LEU A 2 8.65 -24.16 6.07
CA LEU A 2 7.76 -23.89 7.22
C LEU A 2 8.10 -22.61 8.04
N PHE A 3 9.38 -22.27 8.21
CA PHE A 3 9.83 -21.13 9.02
C PHE A 3 9.34 -19.77 8.48
N ARG A 4 9.27 -19.58 7.15
CA ARG A 4 8.89 -18.30 6.54
C ARG A 4 7.42 -17.94 6.79
N SER A 5 6.52 -18.92 6.76
CA SER A 5 5.08 -18.69 7.04
C SER A 5 4.86 -18.35 8.51
N GLY A 6 5.61 -18.97 9.44
CA GLY A 6 5.58 -18.64 10.87
C GLY A 6 6.06 -17.22 11.16
N ILE A 7 7.11 -16.75 10.50
CA ILE A 7 7.62 -15.38 10.65
C ILE A 7 6.58 -14.37 10.12
N ILE A 8 5.99 -14.63 8.94
CA ILE A 8 4.93 -13.77 8.40
C ILE A 8 3.75 -13.69 9.35
N ALA A 9 3.34 -14.81 9.95
CA ALA A 9 2.24 -14.83 10.90
C ALA A 9 2.52 -14.00 12.15
N ALA A 10 3.73 -14.09 12.69
CA ALA A 10 4.15 -13.44 13.93
C ALA A 10 4.55 -11.95 13.78
N SER A 11 4.81 -11.47 12.56
CA SER A 11 5.25 -10.10 12.28
C SER A 11 4.12 -9.20 11.78
N ASP A 12 4.28 -7.88 11.91
CA ASP A 12 3.38 -6.87 11.32
C ASP A 12 3.66 -6.66 9.81
N GLY A 13 4.88 -6.93 9.37
CA GLY A 13 5.33 -6.83 7.98
C GLY A 13 6.69 -7.50 7.81
N ILE A 14 7.16 -7.62 6.58
CA ILE A 14 8.44 -8.25 6.24
C ILE A 14 9.30 -7.28 5.43
N MET A 15 10.59 -7.26 5.72
CA MET A 15 11.59 -6.66 4.85
C MET A 15 12.34 -7.76 4.10
N VAL A 16 12.40 -7.64 2.79
CA VAL A 16 13.25 -8.47 1.92
C VAL A 16 14.63 -7.80 1.89
N ALA A 17 15.51 -8.21 2.79
CA ALA A 17 16.88 -7.72 2.92
C ALA A 17 17.79 -8.51 1.96
N ARG A 18 17.86 -8.07 0.71
CA ARG A 18 18.53 -8.83 -0.37
C ARG A 18 20.02 -9.00 -0.15
N GLY A 19 20.67 -8.00 0.45
CA GLY A 19 22.10 -8.09 0.81
C GLY A 19 22.39 -9.23 1.78
N ASP A 20 21.61 -9.33 2.88
CA ASP A 20 21.75 -10.41 3.86
C ASP A 20 21.41 -11.77 3.25
N MET A 21 20.39 -11.81 2.39
CA MET A 21 20.01 -13.04 1.70
C MET A 21 21.12 -13.55 0.76
N GLY A 22 21.81 -12.64 0.04
CA GLY A 22 22.89 -13.00 -0.89
C GLY A 22 24.17 -13.48 -0.18
N VAL A 23 24.33 -13.21 1.13
CA VAL A 23 25.42 -13.80 1.93
C VAL A 23 25.13 -15.25 2.29
N GLU A 24 23.86 -15.59 2.50
CA GLU A 24 23.44 -16.91 2.98
C GLU A 24 23.03 -17.89 1.86
N LEU A 25 22.73 -17.36 0.68
CA LEU A 25 22.13 -18.11 -0.45
C LEU A 25 22.83 -17.75 -1.76
N PRO A 26 22.81 -18.63 -2.78
CA PRO A 26 23.23 -18.28 -4.13
C PRO A 26 22.50 -17.05 -4.65
N GLU A 27 23.23 -16.13 -5.27
CA GLU A 27 22.69 -14.82 -5.72
C GLU A 27 21.51 -14.97 -6.70
N GLU A 28 21.54 -16.01 -7.54
CA GLU A 28 20.48 -16.32 -8.50
C GLU A 28 19.15 -16.73 -7.86
N GLU A 29 19.18 -17.19 -6.61
CA GLU A 29 17.96 -17.54 -5.84
C GLU A 29 17.25 -16.30 -5.27
N VAL A 30 17.98 -15.20 -5.05
CA VAL A 30 17.45 -14.00 -4.39
C VAL A 30 16.24 -13.42 -5.10
N PRO A 31 16.22 -13.24 -6.45
CA PRO A 31 15.05 -12.72 -7.16
C PRO A 31 13.83 -13.63 -7.06
N ILE A 32 14.03 -14.96 -7.09
CA ILE A 32 12.95 -15.94 -6.95
C ILE A 32 12.33 -15.85 -5.56
N LEU A 33 13.18 -15.77 -4.55
CA LEU A 33 12.75 -15.66 -3.16
C LEU A 33 12.06 -14.32 -2.87
N GLN A 34 12.54 -13.22 -3.45
CA GLN A 34 11.89 -11.91 -3.38
C GLN A 34 10.44 -12.01 -3.86
N LYS A 35 10.21 -12.50 -5.06
CA LYS A 35 8.87 -12.65 -5.64
C LYS A 35 7.96 -13.53 -4.76
N MET A 36 8.50 -14.64 -4.29
CA MET A 36 7.75 -15.56 -3.43
C MET A 36 7.39 -14.93 -2.07
N ILE A 37 8.31 -14.19 -1.45
CA ILE A 37 8.08 -13.53 -0.15
C ILE A 37 7.05 -12.42 -0.34
N ILE A 38 7.21 -11.57 -1.36
CA ILE A 38 6.26 -10.50 -1.68
C ILE A 38 4.85 -11.08 -1.85
N GLY A 39 4.70 -12.15 -2.65
CA GLY A 39 3.41 -12.82 -2.87
C GLY A 39 2.79 -13.31 -1.57
N LYS A 40 3.53 -14.03 -0.73
CA LYS A 40 3.02 -14.57 0.55
C LYS A 40 2.65 -13.48 1.56
N VAL A 41 3.45 -12.42 1.66
CA VAL A 41 3.16 -11.29 2.57
C VAL A 41 1.92 -10.54 2.09
N TYR A 42 1.80 -10.37 0.79
CA TYR A 42 0.63 -9.80 0.15
C TYR A 42 -0.64 -10.62 0.45
N GLU A 43 -0.60 -11.95 0.25
CA GLU A 43 -1.72 -12.85 0.57
C GLU A 43 -2.12 -12.77 2.05
N ALA A 44 -1.15 -12.62 2.94
CA ALA A 44 -1.40 -12.42 4.37
C ALA A 44 -1.98 -11.04 4.72
N GLY A 45 -2.14 -10.13 3.74
CA GLY A 45 -2.64 -8.76 3.96
C GLY A 45 -1.68 -7.89 4.77
N LYS A 46 -0.37 -8.21 4.73
CA LYS A 46 0.69 -7.51 5.45
C LYS A 46 1.55 -6.67 4.49
N GLN A 47 2.40 -5.84 5.07
CA GLN A 47 3.29 -4.94 4.32
C GLN A 47 4.62 -5.62 4.04
N VAL A 48 5.20 -5.34 2.87
CA VAL A 48 6.52 -5.81 2.48
C VAL A 48 7.37 -4.66 2.00
N ILE A 49 8.62 -4.61 2.47
CA ILE A 49 9.62 -3.63 2.04
C ILE A 49 10.69 -4.38 1.25
N THR A 50 10.97 -3.96 0.02
CA THR A 50 12.13 -4.45 -0.72
C THR A 50 13.29 -3.49 -0.48
N ALA A 51 14.40 -4.03 0.02
CA ALA A 51 15.51 -3.27 0.53
C ALA A 51 16.86 -3.74 -0.01
N THR A 52 17.86 -2.89 0.16
CA THR A 52 19.29 -3.04 -0.15
C THR A 52 19.62 -3.06 -1.63
N GLN A 53 20.72 -2.38 -1.98
CA GLN A 53 21.28 -2.29 -3.33
C GLN A 53 20.28 -1.88 -4.42
N MET A 54 19.37 -0.96 -4.07
CA MET A 54 18.35 -0.50 -5.02
C MET A 54 18.94 0.47 -6.05
N LEU A 55 19.72 1.45 -5.59
CA LEU A 55 20.42 2.46 -6.38
C LEU A 55 21.86 2.62 -5.88
N ASP A 56 22.54 1.53 -5.56
CA ASP A 56 23.84 1.50 -4.87
C ASP A 56 24.90 2.36 -5.57
N SER A 57 24.94 2.37 -6.91
CA SER A 57 25.88 3.20 -7.67
C SER A 57 25.71 4.70 -7.36
N MET A 58 24.53 5.14 -6.93
CA MET A 58 24.26 6.52 -6.55
C MET A 58 24.89 6.93 -5.22
N MET A 59 25.48 6.02 -4.47
CA MET A 59 26.37 6.40 -3.37
C MET A 59 27.56 7.27 -3.87
N LYS A 60 28.03 7.04 -5.09
CA LYS A 60 29.20 7.72 -5.68
C LYS A 60 28.90 8.50 -6.95
N ASN A 61 27.82 8.18 -7.65
CA ASN A 61 27.47 8.75 -8.95
C ASN A 61 26.11 9.48 -8.90
N PRO A 62 25.92 10.57 -9.67
CA PRO A 62 24.66 11.32 -9.64
C PRO A 62 23.51 10.65 -10.41
N ARG A 63 23.78 9.51 -11.06
CA ARG A 63 22.80 8.73 -11.85
C ARG A 63 22.98 7.24 -11.59
N PRO A 64 21.88 6.47 -11.55
CA PRO A 64 21.95 5.02 -11.40
C PRO A 64 22.35 4.35 -12.71
N THR A 65 22.69 3.07 -12.61
CA THR A 65 22.81 2.17 -13.76
C THR A 65 21.42 1.78 -14.29
N ARG A 66 21.38 1.32 -15.56
CA ARG A 66 20.12 0.78 -16.13
C ARG A 66 19.64 -0.46 -15.41
N ALA A 67 20.54 -1.28 -14.88
CA ALA A 67 20.19 -2.48 -14.10
C ALA A 67 19.47 -2.11 -12.80
N GLU A 68 19.95 -1.08 -12.09
CA GLU A 68 19.31 -0.58 -10.87
C GLU A 68 17.92 0.02 -11.13
N VAL A 69 17.77 0.77 -12.23
CA VAL A 69 16.45 1.27 -12.65
C VAL A 69 15.48 0.12 -12.90
N ALA A 70 15.93 -0.93 -13.60
CA ALA A 70 15.13 -2.13 -13.86
C ALA A 70 14.80 -2.89 -12.57
N ASP A 71 15.73 -2.96 -11.63
CA ASP A 71 15.54 -3.64 -10.34
C ASP A 71 14.47 -2.93 -9.48
N VAL A 72 14.55 -1.61 -9.35
CA VAL A 72 13.52 -0.81 -8.67
C VAL A 72 12.15 -1.01 -9.32
N ALA A 73 12.07 -0.93 -10.64
CA ALA A 73 10.82 -1.14 -11.38
C ALA A 73 10.28 -2.55 -11.16
N ASN A 74 11.12 -3.59 -11.21
CA ASN A 74 10.72 -4.97 -10.97
C ASN A 74 10.16 -5.20 -9.56
N ALA A 75 10.76 -4.61 -8.52
CA ALA A 75 10.23 -4.69 -7.16
C ALA A 75 8.79 -4.12 -7.07
N ILE A 76 8.52 -3.04 -7.81
CA ILE A 76 7.19 -2.43 -7.89
C ILE A 76 6.22 -3.33 -8.66
N TYR A 77 6.62 -3.87 -9.82
CA TYR A 77 5.82 -4.84 -10.56
C TYR A 77 5.53 -6.11 -9.76
N ASP A 78 6.47 -6.57 -8.93
CA ASP A 78 6.29 -7.71 -8.02
C ASP A 78 5.22 -7.42 -6.95
N GLY A 79 4.96 -6.14 -6.66
CA GLY A 79 3.91 -5.69 -5.75
C GLY A 79 4.40 -5.43 -4.33
N THR A 80 5.67 -5.09 -4.13
CA THR A 80 6.17 -4.62 -2.83
C THR A 80 5.34 -3.46 -2.30
N SER A 81 5.18 -3.33 -1.00
CA SER A 81 4.42 -2.21 -0.40
C SER A 81 5.25 -0.93 -0.33
N ALA A 82 6.55 -1.08 -0.17
CA ALA A 82 7.52 0.01 -0.16
C ALA A 82 8.87 -0.45 -0.70
N ILE A 83 9.66 0.48 -1.20
CA ILE A 83 11.05 0.34 -1.60
C ILE A 83 11.92 1.18 -0.68
N MET A 84 13.12 0.71 -0.35
CA MET A 84 13.98 1.36 0.63
C MET A 84 15.37 1.65 0.08
N LEU A 85 15.82 2.88 0.26
CA LEU A 85 17.22 3.25 0.12
C LEU A 85 17.94 3.06 1.48
N SER A 86 19.18 2.67 1.45
CA SER A 86 20.04 2.44 2.63
C SER A 86 21.24 3.38 2.59
N GLY A 87 22.38 2.90 2.16
CA GLY A 87 23.63 3.65 2.04
C GLY A 87 23.51 4.87 1.16
N GLU A 88 22.69 4.82 0.11
CA GLU A 88 22.45 5.88 -0.85
C GLU A 88 22.01 7.20 -0.19
N THR A 89 21.21 7.08 0.88
CA THR A 89 20.71 8.23 1.65
C THR A 89 21.43 8.44 2.98
N ALA A 90 22.02 7.39 3.56
CA ALA A 90 22.68 7.47 4.87
C ALA A 90 24.13 7.98 4.79
N ALA A 91 24.86 7.62 3.72
CA ALA A 91 26.28 7.92 3.56
C ALA A 91 26.68 8.28 2.11
N GLY A 92 25.76 8.24 1.16
CA GLY A 92 26.00 8.55 -0.24
C GLY A 92 26.26 10.03 -0.48
N LYS A 93 26.90 10.33 -1.62
CA LYS A 93 27.19 11.72 -2.05
C LYS A 93 25.96 12.43 -2.64
N TYR A 94 24.94 11.67 -3.05
CA TYR A 94 23.77 12.16 -3.78
C TYR A 94 22.45 11.70 -3.11
N PRO A 95 22.23 11.99 -1.81
CA PRO A 95 21.08 11.45 -1.07
C PRO A 95 19.74 11.94 -1.60
N VAL A 96 19.64 13.22 -1.92
CA VAL A 96 18.40 13.84 -2.45
C VAL A 96 18.10 13.33 -3.85
N GLU A 97 19.09 13.29 -4.71
CA GLU A 97 18.97 12.80 -6.08
C GLU A 97 18.59 11.31 -6.13
N SER A 98 19.08 10.52 -5.16
CA SER A 98 18.72 9.10 -5.03
C SER A 98 17.23 8.95 -4.73
N VAL A 99 16.68 9.70 -3.76
CA VAL A 99 15.25 9.70 -3.47
C VAL A 99 14.44 10.18 -4.67
N GLN A 100 14.83 11.28 -5.28
CA GLN A 100 14.14 11.82 -6.47
C GLN A 100 14.15 10.83 -7.64
N THR A 101 15.26 10.12 -7.84
CA THR A 101 15.38 9.10 -8.87
C THR A 101 14.45 7.92 -8.57
N MET A 102 14.44 7.44 -7.35
CA MET A 102 13.54 6.37 -6.92
C MET A 102 12.07 6.74 -7.12
N VAL A 103 11.69 7.97 -6.77
CA VAL A 103 10.33 8.51 -6.99
C VAL A 103 9.98 8.56 -8.47
N ARG A 104 10.91 9.03 -9.35
CA ARG A 104 10.65 9.04 -10.80
C ARG A 104 10.44 7.65 -11.37
N ILE A 105 11.25 6.67 -10.93
CA ILE A 105 11.10 5.27 -11.36
C ILE A 105 9.75 4.72 -10.88
N ALA A 106 9.41 4.94 -9.60
CA ALA A 106 8.16 4.48 -9.02
C ALA A 106 6.94 5.04 -9.77
N ASN A 107 6.87 6.35 -9.93
CA ASN A 107 5.76 7.01 -10.62
C ASN A 107 5.62 6.51 -12.08
N ARG A 108 6.74 6.34 -12.80
CA ARG A 108 6.69 5.85 -14.19
C ARG A 108 6.24 4.40 -14.26
N THR A 109 6.70 3.56 -13.31
CA THR A 109 6.33 2.14 -13.25
C THR A 109 4.86 1.99 -12.86
N GLU A 110 4.40 2.73 -11.86
CA GLU A 110 2.99 2.72 -11.44
C GLU A 110 2.05 3.16 -12.55
N ALA A 111 2.43 4.17 -13.35
CA ALA A 111 1.65 4.62 -14.49
C ALA A 111 1.56 3.60 -15.64
N ASP A 112 2.43 2.57 -15.66
CA ASP A 112 2.44 1.49 -16.65
C ASP A 112 1.63 0.27 -16.20
N ILE A 113 1.31 0.16 -14.91
CA ILE A 113 0.58 -0.98 -14.37
C ILE A 113 -0.89 -0.90 -14.80
N ASP A 114 -1.37 -1.96 -15.45
CA ASP A 114 -2.80 -2.20 -15.66
C ASP A 114 -3.42 -2.74 -14.35
N TYR A 115 -3.84 -1.80 -13.50
CA TYR A 115 -4.40 -2.10 -12.18
C TYR A 115 -5.70 -2.89 -12.27
N GLU A 116 -6.56 -2.58 -13.24
CA GLU A 116 -7.84 -3.25 -13.44
C GLU A 116 -7.64 -4.72 -13.82
N LYS A 117 -6.81 -4.98 -14.82
CA LYS A 117 -6.43 -6.33 -15.22
C LYS A 117 -5.80 -7.10 -14.05
N ARG A 118 -4.93 -6.43 -13.27
CA ARG A 118 -4.29 -7.00 -12.08
C ARG A 118 -5.30 -7.37 -11.00
N PHE A 119 -6.31 -6.53 -10.77
CA PHE A 119 -7.38 -6.76 -9.81
C PHE A 119 -8.20 -7.98 -10.20
N TYR A 120 -8.69 -8.06 -11.43
CA TYR A 120 -9.52 -9.17 -11.89
C TYR A 120 -8.76 -10.50 -12.02
N HIS A 121 -7.47 -10.49 -12.38
CA HIS A 121 -6.66 -11.71 -12.46
C HIS A 121 -6.34 -12.35 -11.11
N ARG A 122 -6.28 -11.56 -10.05
CA ARG A 122 -5.96 -12.07 -8.70
C ARG A 122 -7.11 -12.83 -8.04
N GLY A 123 -8.33 -12.63 -8.50
CA GLY A 123 -9.50 -13.35 -8.04
C GLY A 123 -9.88 -13.04 -6.58
N ARG A 124 -10.89 -13.75 -6.10
CA ARG A 124 -11.33 -13.71 -4.70
C ARG A 124 -10.50 -14.67 -3.86
N HIS A 125 -10.33 -14.35 -2.61
CA HIS A 125 -9.79 -15.29 -1.63
C HIS A 125 -10.69 -16.54 -1.53
N GLU A 126 -10.11 -17.72 -1.36
CA GLU A 126 -10.90 -18.98 -1.34
C GLU A 126 -11.94 -19.03 -0.22
N LYS A 127 -11.66 -18.38 0.92
CA LYS A 127 -12.57 -18.30 2.08
C LYS A 127 -12.59 -16.88 2.65
N PRO A 128 -13.29 -15.93 2.01
CA PRO A 128 -13.33 -14.56 2.46
C PRO A 128 -14.16 -14.44 3.75
N ASP A 129 -13.67 -13.64 4.71
CA ASP A 129 -14.48 -13.13 5.80
C ASP A 129 -15.33 -11.93 5.33
N VAL A 130 -16.24 -11.43 6.21
CA VAL A 130 -17.11 -10.29 5.89
C VAL A 130 -16.30 -9.04 5.50
N THR A 131 -15.22 -8.76 6.23
CA THR A 131 -14.31 -7.63 5.94
C THR A 131 -13.72 -7.73 4.55
N GLU A 132 -13.27 -8.91 4.18
CA GLU A 132 -12.65 -9.17 2.89
C GLU A 132 -13.65 -9.03 1.75
N ALA A 133 -14.85 -9.59 1.92
CA ALA A 133 -15.93 -9.47 0.94
C ALA A 133 -16.33 -8.02 0.72
N VAL A 134 -16.48 -7.22 1.77
CA VAL A 134 -16.80 -5.79 1.68
C VAL A 134 -15.66 -4.99 1.06
N CYS A 135 -14.40 -5.26 1.42
CA CYS A 135 -13.24 -4.60 0.81
C CYS A 135 -13.13 -4.92 -0.69
N HIS A 136 -13.39 -6.16 -1.09
CA HIS A 136 -13.44 -6.53 -2.51
C HIS A 136 -14.56 -5.78 -3.24
N ALA A 137 -15.79 -5.80 -2.69
CA ALA A 137 -16.91 -5.05 -3.24
C ALA A 137 -16.64 -3.55 -3.34
N THR A 138 -15.95 -2.96 -2.35
CA THR A 138 -15.51 -1.56 -2.36
C THR A 138 -14.61 -1.27 -3.56
N CYS A 139 -13.61 -2.12 -3.83
CA CYS A 139 -12.72 -1.97 -4.97
C CYS A 139 -13.46 -2.16 -6.31
N THR A 140 -14.33 -3.19 -6.42
CA THR A 140 -15.17 -3.41 -7.60
C THR A 140 -16.04 -2.18 -7.88
N THR A 141 -16.74 -1.66 -6.86
CA THR A 141 -17.56 -0.46 -6.98
C THR A 141 -16.74 0.76 -7.43
N ALA A 142 -15.52 0.90 -6.89
CA ALA A 142 -14.65 2.00 -7.29
C ALA A 142 -14.21 1.90 -8.76
N TYR A 143 -13.94 0.69 -9.27
CA TYR A 143 -13.66 0.48 -10.69
C TYR A 143 -14.89 0.74 -11.57
N ASP A 144 -16.04 0.12 -11.25
CA ASP A 144 -17.27 0.23 -12.05
C ASP A 144 -17.74 1.68 -12.19
N LEU A 145 -17.53 2.50 -11.15
CA LEU A 145 -17.94 3.89 -11.10
C LEU A 145 -16.82 4.88 -11.47
N ASN A 146 -15.62 4.39 -11.78
CA ASN A 146 -14.43 5.24 -11.99
C ASN A 146 -14.24 6.27 -10.88
N ALA A 147 -14.34 5.81 -9.62
CA ALA A 147 -14.28 6.67 -8.45
C ALA A 147 -12.92 7.35 -8.31
N SER A 148 -12.93 8.62 -7.89
CA SER A 148 -11.71 9.42 -7.67
C SER A 148 -10.89 8.92 -6.48
N ALA A 149 -11.54 8.34 -5.47
CA ALA A 149 -10.86 7.75 -4.30
C ALA A 149 -11.75 6.74 -3.57
N ILE A 150 -11.09 5.86 -2.79
CA ILE A 150 -11.73 5.07 -1.75
C ILE A 150 -11.42 5.69 -0.40
N VAL A 151 -12.42 5.93 0.43
CA VAL A 151 -12.26 6.44 1.81
C VAL A 151 -12.47 5.28 2.79
N ALA A 152 -11.39 4.78 3.37
CA ALA A 152 -11.41 3.69 4.33
C ALA A 152 -11.33 4.21 5.76
N VAL A 153 -12.47 4.30 6.45
CA VAL A 153 -12.51 4.73 7.85
C VAL A 153 -12.24 3.52 8.74
N THR A 154 -11.18 3.58 9.55
CA THR A 154 -10.67 2.42 10.27
C THR A 154 -10.06 2.76 11.63
N LYS A 155 -10.33 1.96 12.66
CA LYS A 155 -9.73 2.10 13.99
C LYS A 155 -8.32 1.50 14.07
N SER A 156 -8.11 0.36 13.44
CA SER A 156 -6.86 -0.43 13.50
C SER A 156 -6.01 -0.38 12.23
N GLY A 157 -6.46 0.32 11.18
CA GLY A 157 -5.84 0.32 9.87
C GLY A 157 -6.12 -0.94 9.03
N ARG A 158 -6.82 -1.95 9.57
CA ARG A 158 -7.06 -3.21 8.86
C ARG A 158 -7.83 -3.00 7.55
N THR A 159 -8.91 -2.23 7.55
CA THR A 159 -9.71 -1.94 6.35
C THR A 159 -8.86 -1.32 5.25
N ALA A 160 -8.07 -0.28 5.57
CA ALA A 160 -7.19 0.36 4.58
C ALA A 160 -6.13 -0.60 4.04
N ARG A 161 -5.52 -1.45 4.90
CA ARG A 161 -4.57 -2.48 4.44
C ARG A 161 -5.23 -3.53 3.54
N MET A 162 -6.45 -3.98 3.89
CA MET A 162 -7.18 -4.95 3.07
C MET A 162 -7.54 -4.39 1.70
N ILE A 163 -7.96 -3.12 1.62
CA ILE A 163 -8.19 -2.44 0.33
C ILE A 163 -6.88 -2.27 -0.43
N SER A 164 -5.81 -1.81 0.24
CA SER A 164 -4.47 -1.68 -0.35
C SER A 164 -3.98 -2.99 -0.97
N ARG A 165 -4.32 -4.14 -0.38
CA ARG A 165 -4.02 -5.47 -0.94
C ARG A 165 -4.60 -5.66 -2.33
N TYR A 166 -5.76 -5.13 -2.62
CA TYR A 166 -6.39 -5.21 -3.95
C TYR A 166 -5.76 -4.27 -4.97
N ARG A 167 -4.89 -3.34 -4.56
CA ARG A 167 -4.22 -2.37 -5.44
C ARG A 167 -5.21 -1.63 -6.34
N PRO A 168 -6.21 -0.91 -5.78
CA PRO A 168 -7.10 -0.09 -6.61
C PRO A 168 -6.30 0.96 -7.39
N ALA A 169 -6.79 1.34 -8.57
CA ALA A 169 -6.16 2.39 -9.38
C ALA A 169 -6.28 3.78 -8.75
N CYS A 170 -7.37 4.02 -8.01
CA CYS A 170 -7.56 5.27 -7.29
C CYS A 170 -6.88 5.24 -5.91
N PRO A 171 -6.50 6.40 -5.34
CA PRO A 171 -5.93 6.49 -4.00
C PRO A 171 -6.90 6.01 -2.92
N VAL A 172 -6.35 5.47 -1.83
CA VAL A 172 -7.09 5.05 -0.65
C VAL A 172 -6.83 6.03 0.48
N LEU A 173 -7.83 6.84 0.84
CA LEU A 173 -7.77 7.71 2.00
C LEU A 173 -8.01 6.88 3.27
N GLY A 174 -6.97 6.59 4.01
CA GLY A 174 -7.04 5.83 5.27
C GLY A 174 -7.34 6.74 6.45
N GLY A 175 -8.63 6.87 6.82
CA GLY A 175 -9.10 7.72 7.91
C GLY A 175 -9.06 7.01 9.26
N THR A 176 -8.39 7.60 10.26
CA THR A 176 -8.34 7.05 11.63
C THR A 176 -8.20 8.15 12.67
N THR A 177 -8.70 7.92 13.88
CA THR A 177 -8.52 8.81 15.04
C THR A 177 -7.21 8.54 15.80
N SER A 178 -6.54 7.41 15.51
CA SER A 178 -5.31 6.99 16.16
C SER A 178 -4.07 7.50 15.45
N LYS A 179 -3.26 8.35 16.08
CA LYS A 179 -1.97 8.82 15.56
C LYS A 179 -1.00 7.67 15.25
N ARG A 180 -1.02 6.59 16.02
CA ARG A 180 -0.20 5.40 15.78
C ARG A 180 -0.61 4.73 14.47
N VAL A 181 -1.90 4.43 14.31
CA VAL A 181 -2.43 3.78 13.11
C VAL A 181 -2.25 4.65 11.87
N TRP A 182 -2.45 5.96 12.01
CA TRP A 182 -2.19 6.94 10.96
C TRP A 182 -0.76 6.81 10.40
N ARG A 183 0.27 6.75 11.28
CA ARG A 183 1.67 6.54 10.84
C ARG A 183 1.90 5.17 10.21
N GLN A 184 1.30 4.12 10.78
CA GLN A 184 1.45 2.75 10.26
C GLN A 184 0.87 2.58 8.86
N MET A 185 -0.25 3.24 8.57
CA MET A 185 -0.90 3.16 7.25
C MET A 185 -0.06 3.74 6.12
N ALA A 186 0.86 4.68 6.40
CA ALA A 186 1.78 5.23 5.40
C ALA A 186 2.69 4.19 4.72
N MET A 187 2.86 3.02 5.33
CA MET A 187 3.60 1.89 4.75
C MET A 187 2.78 1.03 3.80
N SER A 188 1.51 1.33 3.59
CA SER A 188 0.62 0.56 2.71
C SER A 188 0.57 1.19 1.33
N TRP A 189 0.69 0.38 0.28
CA TRP A 189 0.60 0.83 -1.11
C TRP A 189 -0.69 1.61 -1.36
N GLY A 190 -0.56 2.78 -1.98
CA GLY A 190 -1.68 3.62 -2.41
C GLY A 190 -2.53 4.19 -1.28
N VAL A 191 -2.13 4.02 -0.01
CA VAL A 191 -2.83 4.58 1.14
C VAL A 191 -2.26 5.94 1.49
N CYS A 192 -3.13 6.95 1.45
CA CYS A 192 -2.89 8.30 1.96
C CYS A 192 -3.56 8.41 3.33
N PRO A 193 -2.81 8.34 4.44
CA PRO A 193 -3.40 8.38 5.77
C PRO A 193 -3.91 9.77 6.13
N ILE A 194 -5.12 9.85 6.66
CA ILE A 194 -5.70 11.09 7.20
C ILE A 194 -6.06 10.91 8.68
N LEU A 195 -5.74 11.91 9.49
CA LEU A 195 -6.10 11.91 10.89
C LEU A 195 -7.47 12.57 11.07
N LEU A 196 -8.40 11.81 11.66
CA LEU A 196 -9.77 12.24 11.91
C LEU A 196 -9.98 12.60 13.36
N ASP A 197 -10.91 13.51 13.61
CA ASP A 197 -11.45 13.77 14.95
C ASP A 197 -12.50 12.72 15.30
N GLU A 198 -12.66 12.41 16.58
CA GLU A 198 -13.68 11.47 17.04
C GLU A 198 -15.08 12.02 16.76
N LYS A 199 -15.94 11.16 16.24
CA LYS A 199 -17.37 11.42 16.02
C LYS A 199 -18.18 10.26 16.60
N THR A 200 -19.36 10.57 17.11
CA THR A 200 -20.28 9.59 17.68
C THR A 200 -21.25 9.03 16.62
N ASP A 201 -21.53 9.82 15.57
CA ASP A 201 -22.35 9.43 14.44
C ASP A 201 -21.50 8.96 13.24
N VAL A 202 -21.94 7.90 12.58
CA VAL A 202 -21.21 7.29 11.45
C VAL A 202 -21.21 8.20 10.23
N PHE A 203 -22.33 8.87 9.94
CA PHE A 203 -22.43 9.73 8.78
C PHE A 203 -21.62 11.01 8.97
N ALA A 204 -21.67 11.61 10.18
CA ALA A 204 -20.82 12.74 10.54
C ALA A 204 -19.31 12.38 10.46
N LEU A 205 -18.94 11.13 10.75
CA LEU A 205 -17.56 10.66 10.58
C LEU A 205 -17.19 10.53 9.11
N PHE A 206 -18.10 10.09 8.25
CA PHE A 206 -17.88 9.99 6.80
C PHE A 206 -17.73 11.38 6.16
N ASP A 207 -18.63 12.29 6.48
CA ASP A 207 -18.58 13.67 5.98
C ASP A 207 -17.26 14.34 6.40
N HIS A 208 -16.87 14.16 7.68
CA HIS A 208 -15.58 14.64 8.17
C HIS A 208 -14.37 14.01 7.43
N ALA A 209 -14.43 12.71 7.08
CA ALA A 209 -13.36 12.07 6.33
C ALA A 209 -13.27 12.60 4.88
N VAL A 210 -14.40 12.90 4.25
CA VAL A 210 -14.47 13.54 2.92
C VAL A 210 -13.90 14.95 2.99
N ASP A 211 -14.29 15.77 3.98
CA ASP A 211 -13.77 17.14 4.20
C ASP A 211 -12.25 17.16 4.42
N LYS A 212 -11.73 16.20 5.19
CA LYS A 212 -10.28 16.02 5.34
C LYS A 212 -9.60 15.61 4.04
N GLY A 213 -10.25 14.77 3.22
CA GLY A 213 -9.79 14.44 1.88
C GLY A 213 -9.73 15.66 0.97
N LYS A 214 -10.74 16.53 1.00
CA LYS A 214 -10.73 17.82 0.29
C LYS A 214 -9.61 18.73 0.77
N SER A 215 -9.49 18.90 2.08
CA SER A 215 -8.46 19.77 2.68
C SER A 215 -7.04 19.31 2.36
N SER A 216 -6.83 18.03 2.13
CA SER A 216 -5.53 17.45 1.73
C SER A 216 -5.28 17.50 0.21
N GLY A 217 -6.24 17.97 -0.59
CA GLY A 217 -6.16 18.01 -2.04
C GLY A 217 -6.33 16.65 -2.74
N LEU A 218 -6.70 15.61 -2.00
CA LEU A 218 -6.93 14.26 -2.54
C LEU A 218 -8.35 14.05 -3.08
N LEU A 219 -9.27 14.92 -2.71
CA LEU A 219 -10.63 15.00 -3.23
C LEU A 219 -10.97 16.44 -3.57
N LYS A 220 -11.89 16.65 -4.50
CA LYS A 220 -12.42 17.96 -4.87
C LYS A 220 -13.93 17.87 -5.13
N SER A 221 -14.64 19.00 -5.10
CA SER A 221 -16.06 19.03 -5.42
C SER A 221 -16.33 18.48 -6.81
N GLY A 222 -17.34 17.65 -6.93
CA GLY A 222 -17.69 16.90 -8.15
C GLY A 222 -17.06 15.53 -8.25
N ASP A 223 -16.10 15.16 -7.39
CA ASP A 223 -15.53 13.82 -7.36
C ASP A 223 -16.56 12.80 -6.84
N LEU A 224 -16.43 11.55 -7.31
CA LEU A 224 -17.14 10.41 -6.76
C LEU A 224 -16.19 9.61 -5.83
N ALA A 225 -16.62 9.34 -4.61
CA ALA A 225 -15.85 8.57 -3.65
C ALA A 225 -16.64 7.36 -3.13
N VAL A 226 -15.92 6.26 -2.87
CA VAL A 226 -16.49 5.06 -2.24
C VAL A 226 -15.99 4.97 -0.80
N ILE A 227 -16.89 5.09 0.16
CA ILE A 227 -16.57 5.05 1.59
C ILE A 227 -16.80 3.65 2.12
N THR A 228 -15.92 3.13 2.96
CA THR A 228 -16.11 1.87 3.68
C THR A 228 -15.66 1.98 5.13
N SER A 229 -16.41 1.33 6.01
CA SER A 229 -16.16 1.34 7.45
C SER A 229 -16.77 0.13 8.15
N GLY A 230 -16.47 -0.03 9.42
CA GLY A 230 -17.17 -0.91 10.34
C GLY A 230 -18.24 -0.16 11.13
N VAL A 231 -19.45 -0.74 11.19
CA VAL A 231 -20.58 -0.25 12.00
C VAL A 231 -20.98 -1.36 12.97
N PRO A 232 -21.16 -1.10 14.29
CA PRO A 232 -21.01 0.20 14.98
C PRO A 232 -19.57 0.74 15.02
N ILE A 233 -19.45 2.08 15.10
CA ILE A 233 -18.16 2.75 15.17
C ILE A 233 -17.40 2.31 16.44
N GLY A 234 -16.08 2.27 16.33
CA GLY A 234 -15.21 2.02 17.50
C GLY A 234 -14.92 0.53 17.77
N ILE A 235 -15.54 -0.40 17.05
CA ILE A 235 -15.24 -1.84 17.12
C ILE A 235 -14.26 -2.20 15.99
N SER A 236 -13.12 -2.77 16.35
CA SER A 236 -12.11 -3.17 15.39
C SER A 236 -12.48 -4.47 14.68
N GLY A 237 -12.26 -4.57 13.36
CA GLY A 237 -12.46 -5.80 12.59
C GLY A 237 -13.88 -6.04 12.09
N THR A 238 -14.74 -5.03 12.14
CA THR A 238 -16.16 -5.12 11.76
C THR A 238 -16.48 -4.40 10.45
N THR A 239 -15.56 -4.34 9.48
CA THR A 239 -15.82 -3.69 8.17
C THR A 239 -17.00 -4.40 7.49
N ASN A 240 -18.16 -3.73 7.44
CA ASN A 240 -19.44 -4.31 7.00
C ASN A 240 -20.32 -3.33 6.22
N MET A 241 -19.82 -2.14 5.90
CA MET A 241 -20.56 -1.08 5.22
C MET A 241 -19.77 -0.49 4.07
N LEU A 242 -20.49 -0.21 2.98
CA LEU A 242 -20.04 0.53 1.81
C LEU A 242 -21.06 1.62 1.47
N LYS A 243 -20.58 2.82 1.16
CA LYS A 243 -21.43 3.97 0.72
C LYS A 243 -20.73 4.68 -0.43
N VAL A 244 -21.48 4.99 -1.47
CA VAL A 244 -21.02 5.87 -2.55
C VAL A 244 -21.47 7.29 -2.25
N VAL A 245 -20.62 8.28 -2.46
CA VAL A 245 -20.89 9.69 -2.24
C VAL A 245 -20.37 10.55 -3.38
N ASN A 246 -21.15 11.57 -3.75
CA ASN A 246 -20.66 12.69 -4.54
C ASN A 246 -20.07 13.71 -3.57
N VAL A 247 -18.88 14.15 -3.84
CA VAL A 247 -18.15 15.15 -3.02
C VAL A 247 -18.68 16.53 -3.39
N GLU A 248 -19.33 17.18 -2.45
CA GLU A 248 -19.91 18.53 -2.60
C GLU A 248 -18.84 19.62 -2.48
#